data_6b9930b025c52c49418e49e2feacd69a
#
_entry.id   6b9930b025c52c49418e49e2feacd69a
#
_cell.length_a   1.000
_cell.length_b   1.000
_cell.length_c   1.000
_cell.angle_alpha   90.00
_cell.angle_beta   90.00
_cell.angle_gamma   90.00
#
_symmetry.space_group_name_H-M   'P 1'
#
loop_
_entity.id
_entity.type
_entity.pdbx_description
1 polymer ?
#
loop_
_entity_poly.entity_id
_entity_poly.type
_entity_poly.pdbx_seq_one_letter_code
_entity_poly.pdbx_strand_id
1 'polypeptide(L)'
;MRRSIDDYPFAEADLPSGADDVAHLSWAVAISDDYDDAEPRVVLTVEEVGRTGAGLAGHFTPDMARRLRLALHDALCEIGEPPGA
;
A
#
# COMPACT_ATOMS: atom_id res chain seq x y z
N MET A 1 -4.64 -17.87 -8.53
CA MET A 1 -5.79 -17.08 -8.04
C MET A 1 -5.31 -15.71 -7.57
N ARG A 2 -6.02 -14.68 -7.95
CA ARG A 2 -5.75 -13.32 -7.47
C ARG A 2 -7.03 -12.72 -6.89
N ARG A 3 -6.95 -12.11 -5.71
CA ARG A 3 -8.10 -11.53 -5.05
C ARG A 3 -7.75 -10.18 -4.43
N SER A 4 -8.58 -9.18 -4.68
CA SER A 4 -8.46 -7.87 -4.05
C SER A 4 -8.82 -7.96 -2.56
N ILE A 5 -8.04 -7.31 -1.71
CA ILE A 5 -8.28 -7.20 -0.28
C ILE A 5 -8.73 -5.80 0.09
N ASP A 6 -8.04 -4.79 -0.43
CA ASP A 6 -8.34 -3.40 -0.11
C ASP A 6 -7.92 -2.49 -1.25
N ASP A 7 -8.74 -1.48 -1.52
CA ASP A 7 -8.42 -0.41 -2.46
C ASP A 7 -8.63 0.91 -1.74
N TYR A 8 -7.61 1.76 -1.73
CA TYR A 8 -7.76 3.10 -1.19
C TYR A 8 -7.71 4.12 -2.33
N PRO A 9 -8.86 4.69 -2.73
CA PRO A 9 -8.86 5.78 -3.69
C PRO A 9 -8.37 7.06 -3.02
N PHE A 10 -7.71 7.89 -3.80
CA PHE A 10 -7.24 9.19 -3.33
C PHE A 10 -8.40 10.04 -2.81
N ALA A 11 -8.18 10.68 -1.65
CA ALA A 11 -9.07 11.70 -1.10
C ALA A 11 -8.26 12.98 -0.89
N GLU A 12 -8.70 14.07 -1.51
CA GLU A 12 -7.99 15.35 -1.44
C GLU A 12 -7.84 15.86 0.00
N ALA A 13 -8.81 15.55 0.86
CA ALA A 13 -8.78 15.91 2.27
C ALA A 13 -7.65 15.22 3.06
N ASP A 14 -7.06 14.14 2.53
CA ASP A 14 -5.95 13.43 3.18
C ASP A 14 -4.61 14.13 2.99
N LEU A 15 -4.54 15.13 2.12
CA LEU A 15 -3.30 15.84 1.84
C LEU A 15 -3.02 16.92 2.88
N PRO A 16 -1.73 17.13 3.20
CA PRO A 16 -1.34 18.27 4.02
C PRO A 16 -1.72 19.59 3.34
N SER A 17 -2.14 20.57 4.12
CA SER A 17 -2.47 21.88 3.64
C SER A 17 -1.21 22.56 3.03
N GLY A 18 -1.35 23.10 1.81
CA GLY A 18 -0.24 23.77 1.13
C GLY A 18 0.82 22.85 0.54
N ALA A 19 0.55 21.56 0.45
CA ALA A 19 1.51 20.57 -0.05
C ALA A 19 1.39 20.40 -1.57
N ASP A 20 1.77 21.41 -2.34
CA ASP A 20 1.69 21.38 -3.80
C ASP A 20 2.65 20.37 -4.43
N ASP A 21 3.75 20.06 -3.73
CA ASP A 21 4.81 19.17 -4.20
C ASP A 21 4.61 17.72 -3.76
N VAL A 22 3.56 17.42 -3.00
CA VAL A 22 3.30 16.07 -2.52
C VAL A 22 2.53 15.29 -3.58
N ALA A 23 3.05 14.10 -3.92
CA ALA A 23 2.35 13.21 -4.85
C ALA A 23 1.05 12.70 -4.24
N HIS A 24 -0.01 12.72 -5.03
CA HIS A 24 -1.31 12.19 -4.64
C HIS A 24 -1.34 10.72 -5.01
N LEU A 25 -1.37 9.85 -4.00
CA LEU A 25 -1.27 8.41 -4.21
C LEU A 25 -2.58 7.70 -3.86
N SER A 26 -2.90 6.70 -4.66
CA SER A 26 -3.85 5.66 -4.30
C SER A 26 -3.10 4.35 -4.17
N TRP A 27 -3.66 3.39 -3.45
CA TRP A 27 -3.06 2.07 -3.36
C TRP A 27 -4.11 0.97 -3.42
N ALA A 28 -3.65 -0.22 -3.76
CA ALA A 28 -4.46 -1.42 -3.72
C ALA A 28 -3.66 -2.55 -3.10
N VAL A 29 -4.31 -3.38 -2.31
CA VAL A 29 -3.72 -4.57 -1.73
C VAL A 29 -4.49 -5.78 -2.24
N ALA A 30 -3.75 -6.77 -2.75
CA ALA A 30 -4.32 -8.00 -3.25
C ALA A 30 -3.48 -9.18 -2.79
N ILE A 31 -4.00 -10.37 -2.98
CA ILE A 31 -3.23 -11.61 -2.81
C ILE A 31 -3.17 -12.33 -4.14
N SER A 32 -2.07 -13.04 -4.38
CA SER A 32 -1.88 -13.82 -5.60
C SER A 32 -0.99 -15.03 -5.31
N ASP A 33 -1.26 -16.13 -6.00
CA ASP A 33 -0.38 -17.29 -6.08
C ASP A 33 -0.02 -17.63 -7.53
N ASP A 34 -0.27 -16.71 -8.45
CA ASP A 34 -0.05 -16.89 -9.89
C ASP A 34 1.43 -16.72 -10.26
N TYR A 35 2.27 -17.54 -9.66
CA TYR A 35 3.72 -17.57 -9.86
C TYR A 35 4.15 -18.99 -10.18
N ASP A 36 5.37 -19.14 -10.73
CA ASP A 36 5.91 -20.46 -11.05
C ASP A 36 6.02 -21.38 -9.83
N ASP A 37 6.28 -20.80 -8.64
CA ASP A 37 6.37 -21.55 -7.40
C ASP A 37 5.01 -21.77 -6.71
N ALA A 38 3.95 -21.15 -7.22
CA ALA A 38 2.59 -21.18 -6.66
C ALA A 38 2.51 -20.75 -5.18
N GLU A 39 3.52 -20.08 -4.67
CA GLU A 39 3.51 -19.59 -3.29
C GLU A 39 2.70 -18.30 -3.17
N PRO A 40 1.81 -18.20 -2.16
CA PRO A 40 1.00 -16.99 -1.99
C PRO A 40 1.86 -15.76 -1.62
N ARG A 41 1.53 -14.64 -2.23
CA ARG A 41 2.17 -13.35 -1.92
C ARG A 41 1.12 -12.26 -1.78
N VAL A 42 1.51 -11.22 -1.04
CA VAL A 42 0.73 -9.99 -0.96
C VAL A 42 1.22 -9.07 -2.08
N VAL A 43 0.28 -8.54 -2.85
CA VAL A 43 0.61 -7.60 -3.93
C VAL A 43 0.13 -6.22 -3.52
N LEU A 44 1.07 -5.30 -3.40
CA LEU A 44 0.78 -3.90 -3.14
C LEU A 44 1.01 -3.12 -4.43
N THR A 45 -0.02 -2.44 -4.89
CA THR A 45 0.07 -1.55 -6.04
C THR A 45 -0.10 -0.11 -5.57
N VAL A 46 0.78 0.77 -6.02
CA VAL A 46 0.72 2.20 -5.72
C VAL A 46 0.69 2.96 -7.03
N GLU A 47 -0.24 3.89 -7.18
CA GLU A 47 -0.38 4.73 -8.37
C GLU A 47 -0.45 6.20 -7.98
N GLU A 48 0.18 7.04 -8.80
CA GLU A 48 -0.03 8.48 -8.71
C GLU A 48 -1.35 8.83 -9.39
N VAL A 49 -2.20 9.59 -8.71
CA VAL A 49 -3.49 10.04 -9.25
C VAL A 49 -3.25 10.89 -10.49
N GLY A 50 -4.00 10.61 -11.56
CA GLY A 50 -3.85 11.29 -12.84
C GLY A 50 -2.85 10.63 -13.79
N ARG A 51 -2.14 9.58 -13.34
CA ARG A 51 -1.20 8.81 -14.18
C ARG A 51 -1.60 7.36 -14.23
N THR A 52 -2.75 7.09 -14.81
CA THR A 52 -3.26 5.72 -14.96
C THR A 52 -2.27 4.85 -15.74
N GLY A 53 -1.96 3.68 -15.22
CA GLY A 53 -1.04 2.75 -15.83
C GLY A 53 0.43 2.97 -15.49
N ALA A 54 0.76 4.01 -14.71
CA ALA A 54 2.12 4.28 -14.26
C ALA A 54 2.37 3.80 -12.83
N GLY A 55 1.56 2.86 -12.34
CA GLY A 55 1.69 2.32 -10.99
C GLY A 55 2.84 1.35 -10.85
N LEU A 56 3.28 1.17 -9.61
CA LEU A 56 4.27 0.17 -9.24
C LEU A 56 3.59 -0.93 -8.44
N ALA A 57 3.89 -2.18 -8.76
CA ALA A 57 3.39 -3.32 -8.00
C ALA A 57 4.54 -4.03 -7.31
N GLY A 58 4.44 -4.16 -5.99
CA GLY A 58 5.37 -4.95 -5.20
C GLY A 58 4.77 -6.30 -4.86
N HIS A 59 5.53 -7.37 -5.03
CA HIS A 59 5.13 -8.73 -4.70
C HIS A 59 5.85 -9.15 -3.43
N PHE A 60 5.14 -9.19 -2.32
CA PHE A 60 5.71 -9.35 -1.00
C PHE A 60 5.52 -10.77 -0.49
N THR A 61 6.63 -11.38 -0.05
CA THR A 61 6.52 -12.59 0.77
C THR A 61 5.79 -12.26 2.07
N PRO A 62 5.25 -13.26 2.79
CA PRO A 62 4.64 -13.00 4.10
C PRO A 62 5.55 -12.24 5.06
N ASP A 63 6.84 -12.54 5.09
CA ASP A 63 7.78 -11.84 5.96
C ASP A 63 7.99 -10.37 5.56
N MET A 64 8.05 -10.09 4.27
CA MET A 64 8.13 -8.72 3.76
C MET A 64 6.87 -7.92 4.15
N ALA A 65 5.71 -8.53 4.02
CA ALA A 65 4.45 -7.89 4.39
C ALA A 65 4.39 -7.59 5.88
N ARG A 66 4.84 -8.52 6.73
CA ARG A 66 4.91 -8.29 8.18
C ARG A 66 5.87 -7.15 8.53
N ARG A 67 7.00 -7.09 7.83
CA ARG A 67 7.97 -6.02 8.05
C ARG A 67 7.40 -4.65 7.70
N LEU A 68 6.68 -4.53 6.59
CA LEU A 68 6.00 -3.29 6.21
C LEU A 68 4.94 -2.91 7.23
N ARG A 69 4.13 -3.89 7.67
CA ARG A 69 3.12 -3.67 8.69
C ARG A 69 3.73 -3.13 9.98
N LEU A 70 4.84 -3.72 10.42
CA LEU A 70 5.54 -3.29 11.63
C LEU A 70 6.09 -1.86 11.47
N ALA A 71 6.66 -1.54 10.32
CA ALA A 71 7.17 -0.20 10.07
C ALA A 71 6.07 0.86 10.14
N LEU A 72 4.89 0.58 9.58
CA LEU A 72 3.73 1.47 9.67
C LEU A 72 3.25 1.61 11.12
N HIS A 73 3.21 0.52 11.84
CA HIS A 73 2.86 0.50 13.28
C HIS A 73 3.81 1.41 14.07
N ASP A 74 5.12 1.24 13.89
CA ASP A 74 6.12 2.00 14.61
C ASP A 74 6.07 3.49 14.26
N ALA A 75 5.84 3.81 12.99
CA ALA A 75 5.70 5.20 12.56
C ALA A 75 4.51 5.89 13.22
N LEU A 76 3.37 5.20 13.31
CA LEU A 76 2.19 5.74 14.00
C LEU A 76 2.49 5.99 15.48
N CYS A 77 3.17 5.06 16.14
CA CYS A 77 3.57 5.24 17.55
C CYS A 77 4.50 6.46 17.73
N GLU A 78 5.44 6.67 16.81
CA GLU A 78 6.37 7.80 16.85
C GLU A 78 5.66 9.15 16.75
N ILE A 79 4.59 9.27 15.99
CA ILE A 79 3.83 10.51 15.89
C ILE A 79 2.74 10.64 16.96
N GLY A 80 2.69 9.70 17.91
CA GLY A 80 1.73 9.75 19.03
C GLY A 80 0.33 9.28 18.67
N GLU A 81 0.17 8.54 17.57
CA GLU A 81 -1.13 8.04 17.12
C GLU A 81 -1.30 6.57 17.47
N PRO A 82 -2.55 6.11 17.74
CA PRO A 82 -2.81 4.69 17.93
C PRO A 82 -2.46 3.90 16.65
N PRO A 83 -1.71 2.81 16.80
CA PRO A 83 -1.31 2.04 15.60
C PRO A 83 -2.43 1.19 14.99
N GLY A 84 -3.55 1.07 15.66
CA GLY A 84 -4.62 0.17 15.24
C GLY A 84 -4.35 -1.27 15.66
N ALA A 85 -5.15 -2.17 15.15
CA ALA A 85 -5.06 -3.60 15.47
C ALA A 85 -4.02 -4.31 14.63
#